data_c9f5bca59464a20234b072809500fff8
#
_entry.id   c9f5bca59464a20234b072809500fff8
#
_cell.length_a   1.000
_cell.length_b   1.000
_cell.length_c   1.000
_cell.angle_alpha   90.00
_cell.angle_beta   90.00
_cell.angle_gamma   90.00
#
_symmetry.space_group_name_H-M   'P 1'
#
loop_
_entity.id
_entity.type
_entity.pdbx_description
1 polymer ?
#
loop_
_entity_poly.entity_id
_entity_poly.type
_entity_poly.pdbx_seq_one_letter_code
_entity_poly.pdbx_strand_id
1 'polypeptide(L)'
;MKNTKQRKIVLDIVNNSDSHLDAFGVYKLARMSIPNISLGTVYRNLGSLENENVIQVIMVDGVKHYDKIIPHYHFVCSKCFKIVDVFDLDIPKLKEYNGNLVNDYEIVLKGICVNCQKEDNYGIKRK
;
A
#
# COMPACT_ATOMS: atom_id res chain seq x y z
N MET A 1 4.03 18.68 19.03
CA MET A 1 4.06 17.54 19.28
C MET A 1 2.93 16.71 18.96
N LYS A 2 3.06 15.56 18.79
CA LYS A 2 2.04 14.88 18.33
C LYS A 2 1.22 14.24 19.35
N ASN A 3 -0.03 14.05 19.03
CA ASN A 3 -0.95 13.33 19.87
C ASN A 3 -0.68 11.86 19.67
N THR A 4 -0.07 11.23 20.63
CA THR A 4 0.33 9.84 20.51
C THR A 4 -0.85 8.89 20.39
N LYS A 5 -1.99 9.26 20.94
CA LYS A 5 -3.18 8.43 20.79
C LYS A 5 -3.65 8.39 19.36
N GLN A 6 -3.67 9.56 18.70
CA GLN A 6 -4.07 9.62 17.30
C GLN A 6 -3.10 8.85 16.42
N ARG A 7 -1.80 9.00 16.69
CA ARG A 7 -0.78 8.32 15.92
C ARG A 7 -0.93 6.80 16.05
N LYS A 8 -1.15 6.33 17.27
CA LYS A 8 -1.29 4.90 17.50
C LYS A 8 -2.51 4.34 16.78
N ILE A 9 -3.61 5.06 16.80
CA ILE A 9 -4.82 4.58 16.14
C ILE A 9 -4.62 4.52 14.63
N VAL A 10 -3.99 5.53 14.04
CA VAL A 10 -3.72 5.52 12.60
C VAL A 10 -2.80 4.34 12.24
N LEU A 11 -1.76 4.13 13.03
CA LEU A 11 -0.84 3.03 12.79
C LEU A 11 -1.54 1.68 12.90
N ASP A 12 -2.38 1.52 13.93
CA ASP A 12 -3.11 0.27 14.11
C ASP A 12 -4.04 -0.01 12.94
N ILE A 13 -4.68 1.02 12.42
CA ILE A 13 -5.56 0.85 11.27
C ILE A 13 -4.79 0.33 10.07
N VAL A 14 -3.64 0.94 9.78
CA VAL A 14 -2.84 0.51 8.64
C VAL A 14 -2.33 -0.92 8.84
N ASN A 15 -1.84 -1.22 10.05
CA ASN A 15 -1.27 -2.54 10.32
C ASN A 15 -2.30 -3.65 10.32
N ASN A 16 -3.54 -3.35 10.63
CA ASN A 16 -4.58 -4.37 10.72
C ASN A 16 -5.45 -4.46 9.48
N SER A 17 -5.18 -3.63 8.48
CA SER A 17 -5.99 -3.64 7.27
C SER A 17 -5.30 -4.44 6.17
N ASP A 18 -6.08 -5.24 5.48
CA ASP A 18 -5.59 -5.95 4.31
C ASP A 18 -6.05 -5.24 3.03
N SER A 19 -6.67 -4.06 3.18
CA SER A 19 -7.29 -3.39 2.05
C SER A 19 -6.41 -2.35 1.37
N HIS A 20 -5.23 -2.09 1.87
CA HIS A 20 -4.32 -1.08 1.30
C HIS A 20 -5.05 0.26 1.19
N LEU A 21 -5.46 0.79 2.34
CA LEU A 21 -6.29 1.98 2.39
C LEU A 21 -5.55 3.24 1.92
N ASP A 22 -6.27 4.13 1.25
CA ASP A 22 -5.77 5.48 1.03
C ASP A 22 -6.07 6.31 2.28
N ALA A 23 -5.69 7.58 2.27
CA ALA A 23 -5.87 8.42 3.46
C ALA A 23 -7.34 8.57 3.85
N PHE A 24 -8.22 8.65 2.86
CA PHE A 24 -9.64 8.80 3.17
C PHE A 24 -10.19 7.53 3.82
N GLY A 25 -9.74 6.36 3.37
CA GLY A 25 -10.14 5.09 3.99
C GLY A 25 -9.67 5.00 5.43
N VAL A 26 -8.43 5.43 5.69
CA VAL A 26 -7.90 5.46 7.06
C VAL A 26 -8.73 6.44 7.91
N TYR A 27 -9.04 7.61 7.35
CA TYR A 27 -9.82 8.61 8.04
C TYR A 27 -11.19 8.08 8.47
N LYS A 28 -11.88 7.38 7.57
CA LYS A 28 -13.21 6.85 7.89
C LYS A 28 -13.14 5.89 9.06
N LEU A 29 -12.12 5.04 9.11
CA LEU A 29 -11.97 4.10 10.22
C LEU A 29 -11.51 4.82 11.49
N ALA A 30 -10.63 5.81 11.37
CA ALA A 30 -10.16 6.53 12.53
C ALA A 30 -11.30 7.27 13.24
N ARG A 31 -12.27 7.75 12.49
CA ARG A 31 -13.40 8.44 13.08
C ARG A 31 -14.27 7.56 13.97
N MET A 32 -14.18 6.27 13.76
CA MET A 32 -14.93 5.35 14.62
C MET A 32 -14.38 5.35 16.05
N SER A 33 -13.08 5.63 16.20
CA SER A 33 -12.46 5.71 17.52
C SER A 33 -12.30 7.14 18.01
N ILE A 34 -12.10 8.07 17.09
CA ILE A 34 -11.91 9.48 17.42
C ILE A 34 -12.88 10.29 16.55
N PRO A 35 -14.11 10.49 17.01
CA PRO A 35 -15.12 11.12 16.15
C PRO A 35 -14.77 12.51 15.62
N ASN A 36 -13.90 13.22 16.34
CA ASN A 36 -13.52 14.57 15.93
C ASN A 36 -12.24 14.68 15.14
N ILE A 37 -11.63 13.55 14.79
CA ILE A 37 -10.38 13.62 14.07
C ILE A 37 -10.62 14.21 12.68
N SER A 38 -9.71 15.06 12.23
CA SER A 38 -9.86 15.67 10.91
C SER A 38 -9.04 14.89 9.88
N LEU A 39 -9.42 15.05 8.63
CA LEU A 39 -8.67 14.43 7.54
C LEU A 39 -7.23 14.94 7.51
N GLY A 40 -7.04 16.24 7.79
CA GLY A 40 -5.69 16.81 7.84
C GLY A 40 -4.83 16.15 8.91
N THR A 41 -5.42 15.86 10.07
CA THR A 41 -4.68 15.16 11.13
C THR A 41 -4.28 13.75 10.68
N VAL A 42 -5.17 13.06 9.98
CA VAL A 42 -4.86 11.73 9.47
C VAL A 42 -3.70 11.82 8.47
N TYR A 43 -3.73 12.79 7.56
CA TYR A 43 -2.64 12.98 6.61
C TYR A 43 -1.31 13.24 7.31
N ARG A 44 -1.33 14.09 8.34
CA ARG A 44 -0.09 14.39 9.04
C ARG A 44 0.47 13.18 9.75
N ASN A 45 -0.39 12.37 10.35
CA ASN A 45 0.07 11.16 11.01
C ASN A 45 0.59 10.13 10.02
N LEU A 46 -0.09 9.96 8.89
CA LEU A 46 0.38 9.04 7.86
C LEU A 46 1.73 9.48 7.31
N GLY A 47 1.90 10.78 7.07
CA GLY A 47 3.18 11.30 6.59
C GLY A 47 4.31 11.07 7.58
N SER A 48 4.04 11.26 8.86
CA SER A 48 5.02 11.02 9.90
C SER A 48 5.40 9.54 9.97
N LEU A 49 4.41 8.66 9.90
CA LEU A 49 4.67 7.22 9.95
C LEU A 49 5.44 6.75 8.72
N GLU A 50 5.15 7.31 7.56
CA GLU A 50 5.87 7.01 6.35
C GLU A 50 7.34 7.46 6.47
N ASN A 51 7.56 8.67 6.96
CA ASN A 51 8.91 9.19 7.12
C ASN A 51 9.75 8.39 8.10
N GLU A 52 9.10 7.78 9.08
CA GLU A 52 9.80 6.96 10.07
C GLU A 52 9.93 5.51 9.62
N ASN A 53 9.45 5.20 8.44
CA ASN A 53 9.55 3.86 7.86
C ASN A 53 8.85 2.79 8.68
N VAL A 54 7.75 3.13 9.35
CA VAL A 54 6.97 2.14 10.08
C VAL A 54 5.74 1.70 9.30
N ILE A 55 5.45 2.37 8.19
CA ILE A 55 4.47 1.90 7.19
C ILE A 55 5.07 2.13 5.82
N GLN A 56 4.52 1.45 4.82
CA GLN A 56 4.97 1.65 3.45
C GLN A 56 3.85 2.23 2.60
N VAL A 57 4.21 2.85 1.50
CA VAL A 57 3.26 3.51 0.61
C VAL A 57 3.37 2.89 -0.78
N ILE A 58 2.22 2.64 -1.38
CA ILE A 58 2.15 2.17 -2.76
C ILE A 58 1.36 3.20 -3.54
N MET A 59 1.93 3.68 -4.64
CA MET A 59 1.23 4.65 -5.49
C MET A 59 0.39 3.91 -6.51
N VAL A 60 -0.89 4.19 -6.53
CA VAL A 60 -1.80 3.57 -7.49
C VAL A 60 -2.62 4.68 -8.11
N ASP A 61 -2.49 4.85 -9.40
CA ASP A 61 -3.22 5.87 -10.14
C ASP A 61 -3.08 7.26 -9.49
N GLY A 62 -1.87 7.59 -9.07
CA GLY A 62 -1.58 8.89 -8.47
C GLY A 62 -2.01 9.06 -7.03
N VAL A 63 -2.52 8.00 -6.40
CA VAL A 63 -3.01 8.06 -5.03
C VAL A 63 -2.16 7.18 -4.14
N LYS A 64 -1.75 7.69 -2.99
CA LYS A 64 -0.99 6.91 -2.02
C LYS A 64 -1.90 5.93 -1.31
N HIS A 65 -1.50 4.68 -1.28
CA HIS A 65 -2.15 3.65 -0.48
C HIS A 65 -1.17 3.20 0.57
N TYR A 66 -1.63 2.98 1.79
CA TYR A 66 -0.77 2.72 2.94
C TYR A 66 -0.86 1.27 3.37
N ASP A 67 0.26 0.70 3.72
CA ASP A 67 0.31 -0.72 4.06
C ASP A 67 1.33 -0.95 5.17
N LYS A 68 1.18 -2.09 5.82
CA LYS A 68 2.10 -2.49 6.87
C LYS A 68 3.44 -2.89 6.26
N ILE A 69 4.48 -2.78 7.05
CA ILE A 69 5.81 -3.18 6.62
C ILE A 69 5.96 -4.69 6.82
N ILE A 70 5.72 -5.44 5.76
CA ILE A 70 5.93 -6.88 5.75
C ILE A 70 6.63 -7.16 4.43
N PRO A 71 7.70 -7.94 4.43
CA PRO A 71 8.42 -8.23 3.17
C PRO A 71 7.50 -8.90 2.16
N HIS A 72 7.05 -8.17 1.18
CA HIS A 72 6.22 -8.69 0.12
C HIS A 72 6.20 -7.69 -1.03
N TYR A 73 5.66 -8.13 -2.14
CA TYR A 73 5.52 -7.29 -3.31
C TYR A 73 4.03 -7.11 -3.59
N HIS A 74 3.70 -6.41 -4.65
CA HIS A 74 2.31 -6.11 -4.94
C HIS A 74 2.00 -6.30 -6.41
N PHE A 75 0.75 -6.67 -6.69
CA PHE A 75 0.22 -6.67 -8.03
C PHE A 75 -0.91 -5.64 -8.06
N VAL A 76 -0.93 -4.79 -9.08
CA VAL A 76 -1.97 -3.78 -9.23
C VAL A 76 -2.67 -3.99 -10.56
N CYS A 77 -3.98 -4.10 -10.52
CA CYS A 77 -4.76 -4.20 -11.75
C CYS A 77 -4.88 -2.83 -12.39
N SER A 78 -4.52 -2.72 -13.65
CA SER A 78 -4.56 -1.45 -14.37
C SER A 78 -5.99 -1.01 -14.67
N LYS A 79 -6.95 -1.91 -14.56
CA LYS A 79 -8.32 -1.59 -14.88
C LYS A 79 -9.15 -1.22 -13.65
N CYS A 80 -9.14 -2.04 -12.63
CA CYS A 80 -9.94 -1.77 -11.43
C CYS A 80 -9.12 -1.26 -10.25
N PHE A 81 -7.79 -1.22 -10.40
CA PHE A 81 -6.84 -0.74 -9.40
C PHE A 81 -6.83 -1.56 -8.11
N LYS A 82 -7.31 -2.79 -8.19
CA LYS A 82 -7.22 -3.71 -7.07
C LYS A 82 -5.75 -4.01 -6.77
N ILE A 83 -5.41 -4.07 -5.51
CA ILE A 83 -4.05 -4.37 -5.07
C ILE A 83 -4.05 -5.76 -4.44
N VAL A 84 -3.14 -6.61 -4.88
CA VAL A 84 -3.00 -7.97 -4.35
C VAL A 84 -1.58 -8.12 -3.81
N ASP A 85 -1.45 -8.62 -2.59
CA ASP A 85 -0.14 -8.88 -2.01
C ASP A 85 0.47 -10.12 -2.66
N VAL A 86 1.76 -10.03 -2.94
CA VAL A 86 2.49 -11.12 -3.58
C VAL A 86 3.59 -11.55 -2.63
N PHE A 87 3.47 -12.75 -2.06
CA PHE A 87 4.45 -13.24 -1.10
C PHE A 87 5.39 -14.29 -1.67
N ASP A 88 4.99 -14.93 -2.75
CA ASP A 88 5.70 -16.08 -3.28
C ASP A 88 6.49 -15.80 -4.54
N LEU A 89 6.82 -14.57 -4.77
CA LEU A 89 7.59 -14.21 -5.95
C LEU A 89 9.07 -14.38 -5.66
N ASP A 90 9.72 -15.20 -6.47
CA ASP A 90 11.14 -15.50 -6.27
C ASP A 90 11.98 -14.51 -7.06
N ILE A 91 12.53 -13.55 -6.35
CA ILE A 91 13.34 -12.49 -6.97
C ILE A 91 14.78 -12.64 -6.49
N PRO A 92 15.75 -12.71 -7.38
CA PRO A 92 17.15 -12.79 -6.97
C PRO A 92 17.53 -11.52 -6.21
N LYS A 93 18.32 -11.69 -5.15
CA LYS A 93 18.79 -10.54 -4.42
C LYS A 93 19.91 -9.87 -5.18
N LEU A 94 19.74 -8.58 -5.41
CA LEU A 94 20.69 -7.79 -6.15
C LEU A 94 21.39 -6.85 -5.17
N LYS A 95 22.70 -7.02 -5.01
CA LYS A 95 23.44 -6.20 -4.06
C LYS A 95 24.16 -5.04 -4.69
N GLU A 96 24.36 -5.11 -5.98
CA GLU A 96 25.11 -4.10 -6.68
C GLU A 96 24.68 -4.01 -8.13
N TYR A 97 24.73 -2.83 -8.69
CA TYR A 97 24.49 -2.65 -10.11
C TYR A 97 25.45 -1.58 -10.61
N ASN A 98 26.34 -1.95 -11.52
CA ASN A 98 27.33 -1.02 -12.12
C ASN A 98 28.10 -0.21 -11.09
N GLY A 99 28.51 -0.86 -10.01
CA GLY A 99 29.25 -0.20 -8.94
C GLY A 99 28.38 0.50 -7.91
N ASN A 100 27.07 0.54 -8.14
CA ASN A 100 26.16 1.17 -7.19
C ASN A 100 25.67 0.13 -6.20
N LEU A 101 25.72 0.47 -4.91
CA LEU A 101 25.21 -0.43 -3.89
C LEU A 101 23.70 -0.39 -3.89
N VAL A 102 23.09 -1.55 -3.86
CA VAL A 102 21.64 -1.67 -3.82
C VAL A 102 21.25 -2.09 -2.41
N ASN A 103 20.56 -1.21 -1.69
CA ASN A 103 20.12 -1.51 -0.33
C ASN A 103 18.69 -2.02 -0.29
N ASP A 104 17.89 -1.65 -1.26
CA ASP A 104 16.48 -2.00 -1.25
C ASP A 104 15.91 -1.83 -2.65
N TYR A 105 14.75 -2.43 -2.89
CA TYR A 105 14.03 -2.22 -4.15
C TYR A 105 12.56 -2.53 -3.96
N GLU A 106 11.74 -1.98 -4.83
CA GLU A 106 10.32 -2.22 -4.81
C GLU A 106 9.93 -2.92 -6.10
N ILE A 107 8.97 -3.81 -6.01
CA ILE A 107 8.47 -4.49 -7.19
C ILE A 107 6.95 -4.42 -7.18
N VAL A 108 6.41 -3.86 -8.24
CA VAL A 108 4.97 -3.79 -8.42
C VAL A 108 4.67 -4.41 -9.78
N LEU A 109 3.92 -5.50 -9.77
CA LEU A 109 3.49 -6.14 -10.98
C LEU A 109 2.22 -5.43 -11.45
N LYS A 110 2.12 -5.13 -12.72
CA LYS A 110 0.96 -4.43 -13.27
C LYS A 110 0.34 -5.26 -14.37
N GLY A 111 -0.95 -5.32 -14.38
CA GLY A 111 -1.64 -6.11 -15.39
C GLY A 111 -3.13 -6.09 -15.19
N ILE A 112 -3.79 -7.17 -15.56
CA ILE A 112 -5.24 -7.27 -15.48
C ILE A 112 -5.59 -8.40 -14.52
N CYS A 113 -6.36 -8.11 -13.50
CA CYS A 113 -6.70 -9.11 -12.49
C CYS A 113 -7.65 -10.15 -13.05
N VAL A 114 -7.78 -11.26 -12.33
CA VAL A 114 -8.59 -12.38 -12.78
C VAL A 114 -10.03 -11.97 -13.10
N ASN A 115 -10.60 -11.16 -12.23
CA ASN A 115 -12.00 -10.74 -12.45
C ASN A 115 -12.17 -9.84 -13.66
N CYS A 116 -11.25 -8.91 -13.86
CA CYS A 116 -11.34 -8.03 -15.03
C CYS A 116 -11.07 -8.80 -16.32
N GLN A 117 -10.22 -9.81 -16.27
CA GLN A 117 -10.02 -10.66 -17.44
C GLN A 117 -11.28 -11.38 -17.81
N LYS A 118 -12.03 -11.86 -16.83
CA LYS A 118 -13.28 -12.56 -17.10
C LYS A 118 -14.33 -11.63 -17.71
N GLU A 119 -14.43 -10.44 -17.15
CA GLU A 119 -15.39 -9.48 -17.64
C GLU A 119 -15.11 -9.06 -19.07
N ASP A 120 -13.83 -8.90 -19.40
CA ASP A 120 -13.41 -8.42 -20.69
C ASP A 120 -12.92 -9.52 -21.62
N ASN A 121 -12.98 -10.75 -21.18
CA ASN A 121 -12.53 -11.90 -21.95
C ASN A 121 -11.06 -11.87 -22.32
N TYR A 122 -10.26 -11.14 -21.54
CA TYR A 122 -8.84 -11.07 -21.83
C TYR A 122 -8.16 -12.43 -21.80
N GLY A 123 -8.44 -13.22 -20.78
CA GLY A 123 -7.76 -14.50 -20.61
C GLY A 123 -8.17 -15.52 -21.62
N ILE A 124 -9.33 -15.39 -22.19
CA ILE A 124 -9.85 -16.38 -23.12
C ILE A 124 -9.08 -16.40 -24.41
N LYS A 125 -8.62 -15.26 -24.83
CA LYS A 125 -7.94 -15.18 -26.08
C LYS A 125 -6.52 -15.64 -26.04
N ARG A 126 -5.97 -15.81 -24.88
CA ARG A 126 -4.64 -16.20 -24.82
C ARG A 126 -4.56 -17.57 -24.71
N LYS A 127 -3.95 -18.18 -25.35
CA LYS A 127 -3.94 -19.56 -25.18
C LYS A 127 -2.63 -20.06 -25.40
#